data_cf65d38506c78e505170505aa8fee95b
#
_entry.id   cf65d38506c78e505170505aa8fee95b
#
_cell.length_a   1.000
_cell.length_b   1.000
_cell.length_c   1.000
_cell.angle_alpha   90.00
_cell.angle_beta   90.00
_cell.angle_gamma   90.00
#
_symmetry.space_group_name_H-M   'P 1'
#
loop_
_entity.id
_entity.type
_entity.pdbx_description
1 polymer ?
#
loop_
_entity_poly.entity_id
_entity_poly.type
_entity_poly.pdbx_seq_one_letter_code
_entity_poly.pdbx_strand_id
1 'polypeptide(L)'
;KLKLSFKPNELKLRHAFNLARNSRTTTPDVLVQLEYDGIVGYGEASMPPYLGESIESVTKFLGDLDLGQFNDPFRIEEILSYVDGTAPDNRAAKASVDIALHDLLGKIMGQPWYRIWGLSPEKTPNTSFTIGIDKADVVRQKVDEAAPYKVIKVKMGLDNDKELVEIIRSKTDKPLCVDA
;
A
#
# COMPACT_ATOMS: atom_id res chain seq x y z
N LYS A 1 11.32 25.34 1.32
CA LYS A 1 11.36 24.41 2.45
C LYS A 1 10.29 23.35 2.31
N LEU A 2 10.60 22.14 2.71
CA LEU A 2 9.60 21.07 2.79
C LEU A 2 8.54 21.41 3.83
N LYS A 3 7.27 21.13 3.50
CA LYS A 3 6.14 21.22 4.42
C LYS A 3 5.47 19.87 4.51
N LEU A 4 5.38 19.32 5.71
CA LEU A 4 4.67 18.08 6.00
C LEU A 4 3.25 18.39 6.46
N SER A 5 2.28 17.69 5.91
CA SER A 5 0.93 17.63 6.44
C SER A 5 0.40 16.19 6.34
N PHE A 6 -0.48 15.82 7.25
CA PHE A 6 -1.04 14.48 7.30
C PHE A 6 -2.43 14.48 7.93
N LYS A 7 -3.22 13.47 7.60
CA LYS A 7 -4.54 13.29 8.17
C LYS A 7 -4.90 11.81 8.28
N PRO A 8 -5.56 11.38 9.36
CA PRO A 8 -6.23 10.09 9.42
C PRO A 8 -7.27 9.95 8.30
N ASN A 9 -7.38 8.74 7.79
CA ASN A 9 -8.33 8.39 6.76
C ASN A 9 -8.84 6.96 7.00
N GLU A 10 -9.96 6.61 6.42
CA GLU A 10 -10.52 5.26 6.44
C GLU A 10 -11.01 4.89 5.04
N LEU A 11 -10.42 3.88 4.45
CA LEU A 11 -10.81 3.33 3.17
C LEU A 11 -11.94 2.31 3.37
N LYS A 12 -13.08 2.50 2.68
CA LYS A 12 -14.14 1.51 2.59
C LYS A 12 -13.79 0.48 1.52
N LEU A 13 -13.80 -0.79 1.92
CA LEU A 13 -13.57 -1.88 0.99
C LEU A 13 -14.84 -2.18 0.19
N ARG A 14 -14.70 -2.47 -1.10
CA ARG A 14 -15.83 -2.87 -1.97
C ARG A 14 -16.46 -4.19 -1.51
N HIS A 15 -15.63 -5.12 -1.05
CA HIS A 15 -16.02 -6.39 -0.45
C HIS A 15 -15.35 -6.54 0.91
N ALA A 16 -15.98 -7.27 1.83
CA ALA A 16 -15.30 -7.69 3.05
C ALA A 16 -14.02 -8.46 2.67
N PHE A 17 -12.91 -8.10 3.31
CA PHE A 17 -11.63 -8.78 3.12
C PHE A 17 -11.44 -9.78 4.25
N ASN A 18 -11.70 -11.04 3.93
CA ASN A 18 -11.66 -12.15 4.87
C ASN A 18 -10.35 -12.92 4.72
N LEU A 19 -9.66 -13.06 5.83
CA LEU A 19 -8.48 -13.90 6.02
C LEU A 19 -8.79 -14.96 7.07
N ALA A 20 -7.94 -15.98 7.20
CA ALA A 20 -8.13 -17.05 8.18
C ALA A 20 -8.32 -16.55 9.63
N ARG A 21 -7.72 -15.42 10.00
CA ARG A 21 -7.73 -14.88 11.37
C ARG A 21 -8.38 -13.50 11.51
N ASN A 22 -8.79 -12.87 10.42
CA ASN A 22 -9.28 -11.50 10.45
C ASN A 22 -10.26 -11.23 9.31
N SER A 23 -11.25 -10.38 9.56
CA SER A 23 -12.19 -9.87 8.57
C SER A 23 -12.37 -8.37 8.76
N ARG A 24 -12.36 -7.62 7.66
CA ARG A 24 -12.56 -6.17 7.68
C ARG A 24 -13.36 -5.68 6.48
N THR A 25 -14.15 -4.65 6.69
CA THR A 25 -14.89 -3.92 5.66
C THR A 25 -14.31 -2.54 5.39
N THR A 26 -13.45 -2.07 6.29
CA THR A 26 -12.70 -0.83 6.17
C THR A 26 -11.22 -1.09 6.48
N THR A 27 -10.36 -0.16 6.08
CA THR A 27 -8.95 -0.16 6.48
C THR A 27 -8.55 1.25 6.87
N PRO A 28 -8.08 1.44 8.12
CA PRO A 28 -7.55 2.73 8.55
C PRO A 28 -6.20 2.97 7.88
N ASP A 29 -5.94 4.22 7.50
CA ASP A 29 -4.68 4.69 6.97
C ASP A 29 -4.41 6.13 7.41
N VAL A 30 -3.20 6.63 7.19
CA VAL A 30 -2.86 8.03 7.35
C VAL A 30 -2.32 8.54 6.03
N LEU A 31 -3.01 9.49 5.43
CA LEU A 31 -2.55 10.16 4.21
C LEU A 31 -1.52 11.22 4.58
N VAL A 32 -0.43 11.26 3.83
CA VAL A 32 0.70 12.17 4.00
C VAL A 32 0.89 13.01 2.75
N GLN A 33 1.21 14.28 2.94
CA GLN A 33 1.58 15.22 1.89
C GLN A 33 2.90 15.89 2.23
N LEU A 34 3.80 15.95 1.27
CA LEU A 34 4.99 16.78 1.28
C LEU A 34 4.87 17.85 0.20
N GLU A 35 4.93 19.10 0.59
CA GLU A 35 4.89 20.24 -0.33
C GLU A 35 6.26 20.91 -0.43
N TYR A 36 6.65 21.23 -1.66
CA TYR A 36 7.81 22.06 -1.96
C TYR A 36 7.53 22.93 -3.18
N ASP A 37 7.65 24.26 -3.03
CA ASP A 37 7.43 25.26 -4.08
C ASP A 37 6.08 25.08 -4.83
N GLY A 38 5.01 24.75 -4.09
CA GLY A 38 3.66 24.57 -4.64
C GLY A 38 3.42 23.20 -5.29
N ILE A 39 4.42 22.32 -5.36
CA ILE A 39 4.27 20.95 -5.83
C ILE A 39 4.05 20.04 -4.63
N VAL A 40 3.08 19.11 -4.72
CA VAL A 40 2.70 18.23 -3.62
C VAL A 40 2.94 16.77 -3.99
N GLY A 41 3.75 16.09 -3.19
CA GLY A 41 3.90 14.64 -3.19
C GLY A 41 3.00 13.99 -2.14
N TYR A 42 2.47 12.81 -2.45
CA TYR A 42 1.54 12.06 -1.61
C TYR A 42 2.15 10.74 -1.15
N GLY A 43 1.88 10.39 0.09
CA GLY A 43 2.21 9.11 0.69
C GLY A 43 1.08 8.59 1.56
N GLU A 44 1.18 7.34 1.96
CA GLU A 44 0.20 6.66 2.81
C GLU A 44 0.92 5.77 3.82
N ALA A 45 0.50 5.86 5.08
CA ALA A 45 0.87 4.90 6.11
C ALA A 45 -0.21 3.85 6.24
N SER A 46 0.08 2.63 5.79
CA SER A 46 -0.79 1.46 5.98
C SER A 46 -0.37 0.72 7.24
N MET A 47 -1.33 0.43 8.11
CA MET A 47 -1.10 -0.10 9.46
C MET A 47 -1.78 -1.47 9.63
N PRO A 48 -1.21 -2.55 9.06
CA PRO A 48 -1.76 -3.87 9.30
C PRO A 48 -1.66 -4.22 10.79
N PRO A 49 -2.72 -4.81 11.39
CA PRO A 49 -2.82 -4.98 12.85
C PRO A 49 -1.65 -5.74 13.49
N TYR A 50 -1.02 -6.64 12.74
CA TYR A 50 0.08 -7.46 13.23
C TYR A 50 1.43 -6.71 13.33
N LEU A 51 1.54 -5.48 12.83
CA LEU A 51 2.75 -4.67 12.94
C LEU A 51 2.76 -3.75 14.17
N GLY A 52 1.64 -3.68 14.92
CA GLY A 52 1.57 -2.93 16.17
C GLY A 52 1.53 -1.41 16.03
N GLU A 53 1.37 -0.87 14.81
CA GLU A 53 1.19 0.56 14.57
C GLU A 53 -0.30 0.92 14.50
N SER A 54 -0.63 2.15 14.85
CA SER A 54 -2.00 2.69 14.86
C SER A 54 -2.03 4.12 14.30
N ILE A 55 -3.23 4.65 14.06
CA ILE A 55 -3.41 6.06 13.67
C ILE A 55 -2.70 6.97 14.68
N GLU A 56 -2.84 6.68 15.98
CA GLU A 56 -2.25 7.47 17.05
C GLU A 56 -0.71 7.43 17.01
N SER A 57 -0.12 6.24 16.84
CA SER A 57 1.34 6.10 16.78
C SER A 57 1.92 6.78 15.53
N VAL A 58 1.27 6.59 14.39
CA VAL A 58 1.70 7.20 13.12
C VAL A 58 1.57 8.71 13.16
N THR A 59 0.43 9.25 13.58
CA THR A 59 0.22 10.71 13.66
C THR A 59 1.14 11.37 14.69
N LYS A 60 1.42 10.68 15.81
CA LYS A 60 2.40 11.16 16.79
C LYS A 60 3.79 11.24 16.15
N PHE A 61 4.28 10.17 15.54
CA PHE A 61 5.60 10.15 14.89
C PHE A 61 5.72 11.25 13.83
N LEU A 62 4.72 11.37 12.94
CA LEU A 62 4.72 12.42 11.90
C LEU A 62 4.70 13.83 12.49
N GLY A 63 4.02 14.03 13.63
CA GLY A 63 3.98 15.30 14.34
C GLY A 63 5.31 15.69 14.99
N ASP A 64 6.15 14.72 15.32
CA ASP A 64 7.48 14.92 15.90
C ASP A 64 8.55 15.28 14.83
N LEU A 65 8.23 15.15 13.53
CA LEU A 65 9.17 15.47 12.44
C LEU A 65 9.23 16.96 12.13
N ASP A 66 10.42 17.52 12.07
CA ASP A 66 10.68 18.86 11.49
C ASP A 66 11.34 18.71 10.10
N LEU A 67 10.51 18.53 9.08
CA LEU A 67 10.99 18.53 7.69
C LEU A 67 11.23 19.93 7.14
N GLY A 68 10.75 20.98 7.82
CA GLY A 68 10.96 22.38 7.45
C GLY A 68 12.44 22.83 7.53
N GLN A 69 13.30 22.05 8.18
CA GLN A 69 14.75 22.29 8.20
C GLN A 69 15.41 22.05 6.84
N PHE A 70 14.80 21.22 5.97
CA PHE A 70 15.34 20.90 4.65
C PHE A 70 14.88 21.89 3.59
N ASN A 71 15.85 22.48 2.89
CA ASN A 71 15.61 23.46 1.83
C ASN A 71 15.70 22.85 0.43
N ASP A 72 16.23 21.64 0.32
CA ASP A 72 16.41 20.92 -0.95
C ASP A 72 15.80 19.51 -0.83
N PRO A 73 14.70 19.23 -1.54
CA PRO A 73 14.05 17.93 -1.49
C PRO A 73 14.84 16.81 -2.18
N PHE A 74 15.87 17.15 -2.98
CA PHE A 74 16.71 16.16 -3.65
C PHE A 74 17.74 15.50 -2.71
N ARG A 75 17.91 16.00 -1.49
CA ARG A 75 18.78 15.38 -0.48
C ARG A 75 18.09 14.17 0.18
N ILE A 76 17.66 13.23 -0.65
CA ILE A 76 16.82 12.09 -0.24
C ILE A 76 17.43 11.32 0.93
N GLU A 77 18.71 10.94 0.81
CA GLU A 77 19.40 10.14 1.83
C GLU A 77 19.46 10.85 3.16
N GLU A 78 19.74 12.16 3.17
CA GLU A 78 19.79 12.95 4.38
C GLU A 78 18.43 13.10 5.04
N ILE A 79 17.38 13.38 4.23
CA ILE A 79 16.01 13.52 4.73
C ILE A 79 15.53 12.20 5.32
N LEU A 80 15.71 11.08 4.61
CA LEU A 80 15.27 9.77 5.08
C LEU A 80 16.11 9.28 6.27
N SER A 81 17.41 9.58 6.34
CA SER A 81 18.23 9.30 7.50
C SER A 81 17.75 10.06 8.75
N TYR A 82 17.34 11.32 8.60
CA TYR A 82 16.72 12.10 9.68
C TYR A 82 15.40 11.45 10.13
N VAL A 83 14.53 11.09 9.19
CA VAL A 83 13.26 10.42 9.49
C VAL A 83 13.48 9.10 10.22
N ASP A 84 14.44 8.29 9.77
CA ASP A 84 14.77 7.02 10.41
C ASP A 84 15.36 7.19 11.81
N GLY A 85 16.17 8.20 11.99
CA GLY A 85 16.84 8.49 13.26
C GLY A 85 15.93 9.13 14.32
N THR A 86 14.75 9.66 13.96
CA THR A 86 13.85 10.36 14.89
C THR A 86 13.33 9.44 16.00
N ALA A 87 12.94 8.21 15.67
CA ALA A 87 12.57 7.20 16.65
C ALA A 87 12.72 5.79 16.05
N PRO A 88 12.95 4.75 16.89
CA PRO A 88 12.93 3.37 16.41
C PRO A 88 11.55 2.96 15.94
N ASP A 89 11.48 1.86 15.19
CA ASP A 89 10.23 1.31 14.62
C ASP A 89 9.46 2.31 13.74
N ASN A 90 8.19 2.54 13.94
CA ASN A 90 7.33 3.48 13.17
C ASN A 90 7.43 3.30 11.64
N ARG A 91 7.49 2.06 11.19
CA ARG A 91 7.80 1.71 9.78
C ARG A 91 6.75 2.22 8.80
N ALA A 92 5.47 2.16 9.18
CA ALA A 92 4.40 2.68 8.34
C ALA A 92 4.49 4.20 8.18
N ALA A 93 4.74 4.92 9.27
CA ALA A 93 4.95 6.37 9.23
C ALA A 93 6.17 6.76 8.38
N LYS A 94 7.31 6.08 8.58
CA LYS A 94 8.54 6.31 7.80
C LYS A 94 8.33 6.04 6.31
N ALA A 95 7.70 4.92 5.97
CA ALA A 95 7.35 4.58 4.59
C ALA A 95 6.46 5.63 3.94
N SER A 96 5.50 6.20 4.67
CA SER A 96 4.62 7.24 4.13
C SER A 96 5.36 8.52 3.74
N VAL A 97 6.39 8.90 4.51
CA VAL A 97 7.26 10.04 4.18
C VAL A 97 8.14 9.73 2.97
N ASP A 98 8.72 8.54 2.93
CA ASP A 98 9.54 8.07 1.80
C ASP A 98 8.73 8.07 0.48
N ILE A 99 7.54 7.49 0.51
CA ILE A 99 6.62 7.48 -0.65
C ILE A 99 6.29 8.91 -1.08
N ALA A 100 5.93 9.79 -0.14
CA ALA A 100 5.59 11.18 -0.43
C ALA A 100 6.78 11.96 -1.02
N LEU A 101 8.00 11.72 -0.52
CA LEU A 101 9.21 12.35 -1.04
C LEU A 101 9.51 11.90 -2.47
N HIS A 102 9.42 10.62 -2.77
CA HIS A 102 9.62 10.10 -4.11
C HIS A 102 8.53 10.60 -5.09
N ASP A 103 7.26 10.65 -4.67
CA ASP A 103 6.18 11.21 -5.51
C ASP A 103 6.42 12.71 -5.80
N LEU A 104 6.83 13.47 -4.78
CA LEU A 104 7.19 14.88 -4.92
C LEU A 104 8.32 15.07 -5.96
N LEU A 105 9.40 14.31 -5.82
CA LEU A 105 10.56 14.43 -6.70
C LEU A 105 10.24 14.02 -8.13
N GLY A 106 9.48 12.94 -8.32
CA GLY A 106 9.00 12.55 -9.64
C GLY A 106 8.20 13.65 -10.33
N LYS A 107 7.35 14.36 -9.57
CA LYS A 107 6.58 15.51 -10.06
C LYS A 107 7.45 16.72 -10.36
N ILE A 108 8.42 17.05 -9.51
CA ILE A 108 9.39 18.14 -9.74
C ILE A 108 10.19 17.86 -11.02
N MET A 109 10.65 16.65 -11.22
CA MET A 109 11.41 16.24 -12.42
C MET A 109 10.54 16.05 -13.67
N GLY A 110 9.20 15.99 -13.51
CA GLY A 110 8.27 15.69 -14.60
C GLY A 110 8.48 14.30 -15.20
N GLN A 111 9.00 13.34 -14.40
CA GLN A 111 9.32 12.00 -14.86
C GLN A 111 8.88 10.94 -13.85
N PRO A 112 8.29 9.83 -14.30
CA PRO A 112 8.02 8.69 -13.43
C PRO A 112 9.33 7.95 -13.07
N TRP A 113 9.38 7.40 -11.85
CA TRP A 113 10.60 6.77 -11.33
C TRP A 113 11.12 5.61 -12.16
N TYR A 114 10.26 4.82 -12.81
CA TYR A 114 10.74 3.74 -13.68
C TYR A 114 11.60 4.25 -14.83
N ARG A 115 11.31 5.45 -15.36
CA ARG A 115 12.15 6.08 -16.39
C ARG A 115 13.45 6.61 -15.82
N ILE A 116 13.39 7.23 -14.64
CA ILE A 116 14.59 7.74 -13.95
C ILE A 116 15.57 6.59 -13.67
N TRP A 117 15.06 5.43 -13.28
CA TRP A 117 15.87 4.23 -13.03
C TRP A 117 16.17 3.39 -14.28
N GLY A 118 15.74 3.82 -15.48
CA GLY A 118 15.98 3.09 -16.72
C GLY A 118 15.26 1.75 -16.82
N LEU A 119 14.13 1.59 -16.11
CA LEU A 119 13.33 0.37 -16.11
C LEU A 119 12.37 0.34 -17.30
N SER A 120 12.08 -0.86 -17.81
CA SER A 120 11.15 -1.09 -18.91
C SER A 120 9.78 -1.54 -18.38
N PRO A 121 8.70 -0.78 -18.63
CA PRO A 121 7.35 -1.14 -18.21
C PRO A 121 6.90 -2.51 -18.75
N GLU A 122 7.36 -2.89 -19.95
CA GLU A 122 7.00 -4.15 -20.60
C GLU A 122 7.53 -5.38 -19.86
N LYS A 123 8.55 -5.19 -19.00
CA LYS A 123 9.13 -6.25 -18.14
C LYS A 123 8.45 -6.34 -16.77
N THR A 124 7.48 -5.48 -16.50
CA THR A 124 6.73 -5.50 -15.24
C THR A 124 5.91 -6.80 -15.13
N PRO A 125 5.98 -7.52 -14.00
CA PRO A 125 5.14 -8.69 -13.79
C PRO A 125 3.66 -8.31 -13.76
N ASN A 126 2.79 -9.27 -14.10
CA ASN A 126 1.35 -9.04 -14.09
C ASN A 126 0.84 -8.83 -12.65
N THR A 127 -0.01 -7.82 -12.46
CA THR A 127 -0.74 -7.62 -11.21
C THR A 127 -1.69 -8.79 -10.97
N SER A 128 -1.67 -9.36 -9.77
CA SER A 128 -2.63 -10.37 -9.33
C SER A 128 -3.87 -9.71 -8.70
N PHE A 129 -5.04 -10.31 -8.96
CA PHE A 129 -6.27 -9.95 -8.23
C PHE A 129 -6.44 -10.87 -7.03
N THR A 130 -6.61 -10.31 -5.83
CA THR A 130 -6.72 -11.11 -4.61
C THR A 130 -8.17 -11.49 -4.32
N ILE A 131 -8.41 -12.79 -4.14
CA ILE A 131 -9.67 -13.35 -3.64
C ILE A 131 -9.44 -13.78 -2.21
N GLY A 132 -10.16 -13.13 -1.27
CA GLY A 132 -10.20 -13.53 0.13
C GLY A 132 -11.11 -14.74 0.35
N ILE A 133 -11.05 -15.32 1.54
CA ILE A 133 -11.91 -16.45 1.96
C ILE A 133 -13.35 -15.93 2.10
N ASP A 134 -14.30 -16.56 1.41
CA ASP A 134 -15.70 -16.12 1.40
C ASP A 134 -16.64 -17.27 1.00
N LYS A 135 -17.95 -16.99 1.03
CA LYS A 135 -18.98 -17.92 0.53
C LYS A 135 -18.81 -18.14 -0.98
N ALA A 136 -19.21 -19.32 -1.45
CA ALA A 136 -19.06 -19.74 -2.85
C ALA A 136 -19.57 -18.72 -3.88
N ASP A 137 -20.73 -18.11 -3.64
CA ASP A 137 -21.31 -17.14 -4.58
C ASP A 137 -20.49 -15.83 -4.66
N VAL A 138 -19.98 -15.37 -3.51
CA VAL A 138 -19.11 -14.19 -3.46
C VAL A 138 -17.77 -14.48 -4.14
N VAL A 139 -17.21 -15.68 -3.94
CA VAL A 139 -15.99 -16.11 -4.63
C VAL A 139 -16.20 -16.12 -6.13
N ARG A 140 -17.32 -16.70 -6.63
CA ARG A 140 -17.65 -16.70 -8.07
C ARG A 140 -17.76 -15.28 -8.64
N GLN A 141 -18.41 -14.36 -7.91
CA GLN A 141 -18.48 -12.95 -8.29
C GLN A 141 -17.09 -12.31 -8.38
N LYS A 142 -16.23 -12.53 -7.39
CA LYS A 142 -14.86 -12.02 -7.40
C LYS A 142 -14.01 -12.59 -8.55
N VAL A 143 -14.24 -13.83 -8.97
CA VAL A 143 -13.61 -14.40 -10.17
C VAL A 143 -14.05 -13.65 -11.42
N ASP A 144 -15.33 -13.29 -11.53
CA ASP A 144 -15.84 -12.50 -12.68
C ASP A 144 -15.22 -11.08 -12.68
N GLU A 145 -15.10 -10.45 -11.50
CA GLU A 145 -14.42 -9.15 -11.34
C GLU A 145 -12.92 -9.23 -11.67
N ALA A 146 -12.30 -10.40 -11.50
CA ALA A 146 -10.91 -10.65 -11.87
C ALA A 146 -10.67 -10.80 -13.38
N ALA A 147 -11.70 -10.67 -14.22
CA ALA A 147 -11.58 -10.85 -15.68
C ALA A 147 -10.43 -10.03 -16.31
N PRO A 148 -10.19 -8.75 -15.96
CA PRO A 148 -9.09 -7.96 -16.52
C PRO A 148 -7.69 -8.40 -16.09
N TYR A 149 -7.57 -9.18 -15.01
CA TYR A 149 -6.29 -9.58 -14.42
C TYR A 149 -5.82 -10.92 -14.99
N LYS A 150 -4.51 -11.10 -15.14
CA LYS A 150 -3.92 -12.34 -15.69
C LYS A 150 -3.64 -13.41 -14.64
N VAL A 151 -3.54 -13.02 -13.38
CA VAL A 151 -3.22 -13.91 -12.25
C VAL A 151 -4.22 -13.66 -11.13
N ILE A 152 -4.69 -14.71 -10.48
CA ILE A 152 -5.52 -14.64 -9.28
C ILE A 152 -4.69 -15.09 -8.09
N LYS A 153 -4.65 -14.24 -7.03
CA LYS A 153 -4.08 -14.59 -5.73
C LYS A 153 -5.20 -15.05 -4.80
N VAL A 154 -5.08 -16.24 -4.24
CA VAL A 154 -6.09 -16.85 -3.38
C VAL A 154 -5.58 -16.88 -1.95
N LYS A 155 -6.31 -16.27 -1.04
CA LYS A 155 -6.05 -16.40 0.40
C LYS A 155 -6.61 -17.72 0.91
N MET A 156 -5.80 -18.45 1.65
CA MET A 156 -6.09 -19.79 2.17
C MET A 156 -5.78 -19.85 3.67
N GLY A 157 -6.01 -21.00 4.29
CA GLY A 157 -5.70 -21.25 5.69
C GLY A 157 -6.92 -21.70 6.52
N LEU A 158 -7.96 -22.22 5.85
CA LEU A 158 -9.12 -22.85 6.46
C LEU A 158 -9.33 -24.27 5.90
N ASP A 159 -10.16 -25.07 6.57
CA ASP A 159 -10.44 -26.46 6.20
C ASP A 159 -11.11 -26.61 4.82
N ASN A 160 -11.68 -25.54 4.27
CA ASN A 160 -12.37 -25.51 2.98
C ASN A 160 -11.49 -25.03 1.81
N ASP A 161 -10.20 -24.96 1.98
CA ASP A 161 -9.26 -24.44 0.96
C ASP A 161 -9.37 -25.19 -0.39
N LYS A 162 -9.53 -26.52 -0.34
CA LYS A 162 -9.71 -27.32 -1.55
C LYS A 162 -10.98 -26.94 -2.30
N GLU A 163 -12.10 -26.81 -1.59
CA GLU A 163 -13.39 -26.39 -2.16
C GLU A 163 -13.28 -24.99 -2.80
N LEU A 164 -12.58 -24.07 -2.13
CA LEU A 164 -12.35 -22.73 -2.64
C LEU A 164 -11.62 -22.76 -3.98
N VAL A 165 -10.56 -23.57 -4.11
CA VAL A 165 -9.84 -23.72 -5.38
C VAL A 165 -10.74 -24.36 -6.45
N GLU A 166 -11.53 -25.35 -6.11
CA GLU A 166 -12.46 -26.01 -7.05
C GLU A 166 -13.51 -25.01 -7.58
N ILE A 167 -14.07 -24.15 -6.71
CA ILE A 167 -14.99 -23.08 -7.09
C ILE A 167 -14.32 -22.13 -8.10
N ILE A 168 -13.12 -21.67 -7.81
CA ILE A 168 -12.37 -20.77 -8.69
C ILE A 168 -12.09 -21.45 -10.04
N ARG A 169 -11.63 -22.71 -10.01
CA ARG A 169 -11.32 -23.49 -11.21
C ARG A 169 -12.55 -23.80 -12.06
N SER A 170 -13.72 -23.88 -11.46
CA SER A 170 -14.97 -24.03 -12.24
C SER A 170 -15.28 -22.84 -13.15
N LYS A 171 -14.62 -21.68 -12.92
CA LYS A 171 -14.87 -20.43 -13.65
C LYS A 171 -13.68 -19.94 -14.47
N THR A 172 -12.45 -20.39 -14.19
CA THR A 172 -11.27 -19.85 -14.88
C THR A 172 -10.08 -20.81 -14.85
N ASP A 173 -9.31 -20.80 -15.94
CA ASP A 173 -8.01 -21.49 -16.08
C ASP A 173 -6.81 -20.58 -15.81
N LYS A 174 -7.04 -19.34 -15.36
CA LYS A 174 -5.97 -18.39 -15.06
C LYS A 174 -4.98 -18.97 -14.03
N PRO A 175 -3.69 -18.60 -14.10
CA PRO A 175 -2.74 -18.95 -13.06
C PRO A 175 -3.23 -18.52 -11.67
N LEU A 176 -3.13 -19.43 -10.71
CA LEU A 176 -3.42 -19.16 -9.30
C LEU A 176 -2.12 -19.05 -8.52
N CYS A 177 -2.03 -18.04 -7.67
CA CYS A 177 -1.02 -17.90 -6.63
C CYS A 177 -1.70 -18.09 -5.28
N VAL A 178 -1.19 -18.98 -4.45
CA VAL A 178 -1.73 -19.28 -3.12
C VAL A 178 -0.96 -18.52 -2.06
N ASP A 179 -1.69 -17.96 -1.09
CA ASP A 179 -1.14 -17.22 0.06
C ASP A 179 -1.89 -17.69 1.32
N ALA A 180 -1.21 -18.52 2.13
CA ALA A 180 -1.72 -19.17 3.34
C ALA A 180 -1.20 -18.48 4.62
#